data_b41ad27a8b9fc0b48b0e172424d12b5e
#
_entry.id   b41ad27a8b9fc0b48b0e172424d12b5e
#
_cell.length_a   1.000
_cell.length_b   1.000
_cell.length_c   1.000
_cell.angle_alpha   90.00
_cell.angle_beta   90.00
_cell.angle_gamma   90.00
#
_symmetry.space_group_name_H-M   'P 1'
#
loop_
_entity.id
_entity.type
_entity.pdbx_description
1 polymer ?
#
loop_
_entity_poly.entity_id
_entity_poly.type
_entity_poly.pdbx_seq_one_letter_code
_entity_poly.pdbx_strand_id
1 'polypeptide(L)'
;MKKSRIYLLLLVVFLNPSYAQEDSYTSTVLAPGYNQLTFDAPVPGSYTLASYKPASNGNVIDADGLNKSLHDIYDDKIVLLNFMYSTCADVNGCPLATAVFHKIKNILDKDPVIGKQVSMISLSFDPENDSPDVMKLYGDGTDSGSVDWKFLTTNSVKDLD
;
A
#
# COMPACT_ATOMS: atom_id res chain seq x y z
N MET A 1 49.00 44.54 49.87
CA MET A 1 49.00 44.43 48.41
C MET A 1 48.17 43.17 48.00
N LYS A 2 46.89 43.30 47.62
CA LYS A 2 46.02 42.19 47.19
C LYS A 2 46.11 42.12 45.67
N LYS A 3 46.60 40.97 45.14
CA LYS A 3 46.61 40.67 43.72
C LYS A 3 45.26 40.10 43.34
N SER A 4 44.43 40.88 42.62
CA SER A 4 43.21 40.42 42.00
C SER A 4 43.51 39.57 40.77
N ARG A 5 43.11 38.27 40.78
CA ARG A 5 43.17 37.38 39.61
C ARG A 5 41.86 37.47 38.86
N ILE A 6 41.85 38.08 37.68
CA ILE A 6 40.74 38.11 36.75
C ILE A 6 40.75 36.77 36.00
N TYR A 7 39.73 35.94 36.20
CA TYR A 7 39.49 34.75 35.40
C TYR A 7 38.67 35.15 34.19
N LEU A 8 39.29 35.10 33.02
CA LEU A 8 38.60 35.27 31.72
C LEU A 8 37.88 33.97 31.38
N LEU A 9 36.55 33.96 31.52
CA LEU A 9 35.70 32.85 31.12
C LEU A 9 35.52 32.90 29.59
N LEU A 10 36.20 32.01 28.87
CA LEU A 10 36.02 31.80 27.44
C LEU A 10 34.73 31.02 27.22
N LEU A 11 33.69 31.74 26.75
CA LEU A 11 32.41 31.13 26.32
C LEU A 11 32.61 30.52 24.93
N VAL A 12 32.81 29.21 24.87
CA VAL A 12 32.86 28.47 23.61
C VAL A 12 31.43 28.18 23.16
N VAL A 13 30.93 28.95 22.19
CA VAL A 13 29.65 28.70 21.51
C VAL A 13 29.85 27.57 20.52
N PHE A 14 29.34 26.38 20.85
CA PHE A 14 29.25 25.28 19.90
C PHE A 14 28.13 25.59 18.90
N LEU A 15 28.49 26.08 17.74
CA LEU A 15 27.62 26.12 16.58
C LEU A 15 27.50 24.69 16.06
N ASN A 16 26.39 24.02 16.42
CA ASN A 16 26.03 22.77 15.77
C ASN A 16 25.50 23.09 14.37
N PRO A 17 26.16 22.69 13.28
CA PRO A 17 25.56 22.74 11.98
C PRO A 17 24.45 21.69 11.96
N SER A 18 23.19 22.15 11.95
CA SER A 18 22.06 21.29 11.59
C SER A 18 22.27 20.90 10.13
N TYR A 19 22.82 19.71 9.91
CA TYR A 19 22.75 19.08 8.60
C TYR A 19 21.28 18.75 8.36
N ALA A 20 20.63 19.55 7.53
CA ALA A 20 19.40 19.13 6.89
C ALA A 20 19.76 17.90 6.05
N GLN A 21 19.37 16.73 6.51
CA GLN A 21 19.43 15.50 5.74
C GLN A 21 18.43 15.69 4.60
N GLU A 22 18.93 16.05 3.42
CA GLU A 22 18.16 15.90 2.19
C GLU A 22 17.94 14.39 2.04
N ASP A 23 16.74 13.93 2.43
CA ASP A 23 16.23 12.64 2.04
C ASP A 23 16.12 12.66 0.51
N SER A 24 17.19 12.24 -0.16
CA SER A 24 17.15 11.95 -1.58
C SER A 24 16.15 10.81 -1.76
N TYR A 25 14.94 11.15 -2.15
CA TYR A 25 13.90 10.22 -2.54
C TYR A 25 14.39 9.56 -3.85
N THR A 26 15.24 8.56 -3.71
CA THR A 26 15.56 7.68 -4.82
C THR A 26 14.26 6.97 -5.18
N SER A 27 13.70 7.27 -6.35
CA SER A 27 12.52 6.59 -6.87
C SER A 27 12.84 5.10 -6.95
N THR A 28 12.46 4.38 -5.90
CA THR A 28 12.66 2.94 -5.85
C THR A 28 11.78 2.33 -6.91
N VAL A 29 12.36 1.66 -7.89
CA VAL A 29 11.59 0.83 -8.84
C VAL A 29 10.72 -0.11 -8.02
N LEU A 30 9.40 0.10 -8.05
CA LEU A 30 8.46 -0.60 -7.18
C LEU A 30 8.42 -2.09 -7.45
N ALA A 31 8.62 -2.51 -8.71
CA ALA A 31 8.70 -3.90 -9.09
C ALA A 31 9.57 -4.08 -10.35
N PRO A 32 10.15 -5.28 -10.57
CA PRO A 32 10.79 -5.62 -11.84
C PRO A 32 9.79 -5.44 -12.99
N GLY A 33 10.22 -4.86 -14.11
CA GLY A 33 9.37 -4.62 -15.30
C GLY A 33 8.70 -3.25 -15.35
N TYR A 34 8.67 -2.47 -14.26
CA TYR A 34 8.28 -1.06 -14.34
C TYR A 34 9.48 -0.21 -14.75
N ASN A 35 9.26 0.63 -15.77
CA ASN A 35 10.24 1.64 -16.15
C ASN A 35 10.33 2.74 -15.09
N GLN A 36 11.44 3.47 -15.07
CA GLN A 36 11.51 4.71 -14.33
C GLN A 36 10.39 5.67 -14.77
N LEU A 37 9.88 6.44 -13.82
CA LEU A 37 8.93 7.51 -14.15
C LEU A 37 9.59 8.47 -15.15
N THR A 38 8.84 8.89 -16.15
CA THR A 38 9.26 9.88 -17.14
C THR A 38 9.01 11.32 -16.70
N PHE A 39 8.57 11.49 -15.45
CA PHE A 39 8.27 12.76 -14.81
C PHE A 39 8.72 12.73 -13.35
N ASP A 40 8.92 13.90 -12.76
CA ASP A 40 9.20 14.01 -11.34
C ASP A 40 7.94 13.69 -10.54
N ALA A 41 8.03 12.68 -9.67
CA ALA A 41 6.92 12.35 -8.79
C ALA A 41 6.63 13.52 -7.83
N PRO A 42 5.38 13.92 -7.62
CA PRO A 42 5.05 14.97 -6.66
C PRO A 42 5.44 14.54 -5.25
N VAL A 43 5.93 15.48 -4.47
CA VAL A 43 6.30 15.23 -3.07
C VAL A 43 5.06 14.82 -2.28
N PRO A 44 5.07 13.70 -1.53
CA PRO A 44 3.95 13.30 -0.71
C PRO A 44 3.50 14.42 0.24
N GLY A 45 2.18 14.68 0.27
CA GLY A 45 1.59 15.75 1.10
C GLY A 45 1.67 17.16 0.50
N SER A 46 2.35 17.37 -0.64
CA SER A 46 2.42 18.69 -1.31
C SER A 46 1.21 18.98 -2.21
N TYR A 47 0.26 18.07 -2.33
CA TYR A 47 -0.90 18.18 -3.20
C TYR A 47 -2.16 17.63 -2.52
N THR A 48 -3.31 18.08 -3.00
CA THR A 48 -4.61 17.58 -2.56
C THR A 48 -5.19 16.67 -3.64
N LEU A 49 -5.61 15.48 -3.25
CA LEU A 49 -6.30 14.57 -4.15
C LEU A 49 -7.72 15.10 -4.42
N ALA A 50 -8.05 15.25 -5.69
CA ALA A 50 -9.40 15.64 -6.09
C ALA A 50 -10.37 14.46 -5.87
N SER A 51 -11.56 14.75 -5.31
CA SER A 51 -12.65 13.79 -5.30
C SER A 51 -13.16 13.59 -6.73
N TYR A 52 -13.19 12.34 -7.20
CA TYR A 52 -13.59 12.03 -8.58
C TYR A 52 -15.06 11.61 -8.65
N LYS A 53 -15.39 10.48 -8.07
CA LYS A 53 -16.76 9.93 -7.97
C LYS A 53 -16.83 8.92 -6.83
N PRO A 54 -18.04 8.60 -6.32
CA PRO A 54 -18.21 7.48 -5.41
C PRO A 54 -17.69 6.17 -6.03
N ALA A 55 -17.08 5.32 -5.21
CA ALA A 55 -16.71 3.98 -5.63
C ALA A 55 -17.98 3.16 -5.93
N SER A 56 -17.93 2.37 -7.00
CA SER A 56 -19.04 1.48 -7.34
C SER A 56 -19.21 0.40 -6.28
N ASN A 57 -20.45 -0.01 -6.05
CA ASN A 57 -20.77 -1.17 -5.26
C ASN A 57 -20.95 -2.40 -6.17
N GLY A 58 -20.83 -3.59 -5.59
CA GLY A 58 -21.07 -4.87 -6.28
C GLY A 58 -21.17 -6.01 -5.28
N ASN A 59 -21.77 -7.11 -5.70
CA ASN A 59 -21.82 -8.33 -4.91
C ASN A 59 -20.59 -9.18 -5.20
N VAL A 60 -19.92 -9.61 -4.15
CA VAL A 60 -18.73 -10.44 -4.22
C VAL A 60 -18.83 -11.60 -3.24
N ILE A 61 -17.99 -12.60 -3.43
CA ILE A 61 -17.84 -13.74 -2.53
C ILE A 61 -16.43 -13.67 -1.94
N ASP A 62 -16.34 -13.75 -0.61
CA ASP A 62 -15.03 -13.80 0.05
C ASP A 62 -14.42 -15.21 0.00
N ALA A 63 -13.18 -15.33 0.47
CA ALA A 63 -12.43 -16.58 0.48
C ALA A 63 -13.05 -17.67 1.40
N ASP A 64 -14.00 -17.33 2.24
CA ASP A 64 -14.78 -18.28 3.05
C ASP A 64 -16.12 -18.66 2.43
N GLY A 65 -16.37 -18.19 1.20
CA GLY A 65 -17.61 -18.49 0.45
C GLY A 65 -18.81 -17.64 0.86
N LEU A 66 -18.61 -16.56 1.61
CA LEU A 66 -19.69 -15.70 2.08
C LEU A 66 -19.94 -14.54 1.10
N ASN A 67 -21.22 -14.34 0.75
CA ASN A 67 -21.64 -13.20 -0.05
C ASN A 67 -21.46 -11.90 0.76
N LYS A 68 -20.83 -10.91 0.12
CA LYS A 68 -20.55 -9.59 0.66
C LYS A 68 -20.93 -8.51 -0.33
N SER A 69 -21.10 -7.29 0.15
CA SER A 69 -21.12 -6.08 -0.66
C SER A 69 -19.72 -5.45 -0.66
N LEU A 70 -19.26 -4.93 -1.78
CA LEU A 70 -17.96 -4.22 -1.83
C LEU A 70 -17.94 -3.03 -0.87
N HIS A 71 -19.06 -2.30 -0.74
CA HIS A 71 -19.13 -1.17 0.20
C HIS A 71 -18.94 -1.61 1.66
N ASP A 72 -19.44 -2.78 2.05
CA ASP A 72 -19.22 -3.32 3.39
C ASP A 72 -17.75 -3.72 3.62
N ILE A 73 -17.05 -4.10 2.53
CA ILE A 73 -15.63 -4.48 2.57
C ILE A 73 -14.72 -3.25 2.63
N TYR A 74 -15.13 -2.12 2.05
CA TYR A 74 -14.34 -0.89 2.06
C TYR A 74 -14.15 -0.31 3.47
N ASP A 75 -15.16 -0.45 4.35
CA ASP A 75 -15.10 -0.20 5.80
C ASP A 75 -14.44 1.16 6.17
N ASP A 76 -14.80 2.22 5.44
CA ASP A 76 -14.27 3.58 5.61
C ASP A 76 -12.73 3.69 5.57
N LYS A 77 -12.06 2.72 4.93
CA LYS A 77 -10.61 2.68 4.78
C LYS A 77 -10.15 3.21 3.43
N ILE A 78 -8.86 3.48 3.33
CA ILE A 78 -8.19 3.65 2.04
C ILE A 78 -8.09 2.28 1.39
N VAL A 79 -8.73 2.11 0.24
CA VAL A 79 -8.78 0.82 -0.46
C VAL A 79 -7.81 0.81 -1.63
N LEU A 80 -6.96 -0.22 -1.66
CA LEU A 80 -6.16 -0.57 -2.83
C LEU A 80 -6.83 -1.78 -3.50
N LEU A 81 -7.49 -1.54 -4.63
CA LEU A 81 -8.18 -2.58 -5.40
C LEU A 81 -7.34 -3.00 -6.60
N ASN A 82 -7.13 -4.30 -6.74
CA ASN A 82 -6.49 -4.95 -7.88
C ASN A 82 -7.45 -5.96 -8.50
N PHE A 83 -7.54 -5.96 -9.83
CA PHE A 83 -8.21 -6.99 -10.59
C PHE A 83 -7.22 -8.04 -11.06
N MET A 84 -7.58 -9.33 -10.92
CA MET A 84 -6.68 -10.43 -11.26
C MET A 84 -7.47 -11.67 -11.69
N TYR A 85 -6.78 -12.69 -12.16
CA TYR A 85 -7.26 -14.08 -12.24
C TYR A 85 -6.08 -15.04 -11.96
N SER A 86 -6.38 -16.16 -11.31
CA SER A 86 -5.34 -17.03 -10.73
C SER A 86 -4.47 -17.71 -11.78
N THR A 87 -5.00 -17.95 -12.98
CA THR A 87 -4.32 -18.65 -14.08
C THR A 87 -3.55 -17.72 -15.03
N CYS A 88 -3.38 -16.44 -14.65
CA CYS A 88 -2.67 -15.45 -15.46
C CYS A 88 -1.18 -15.83 -15.64
N ALA A 89 -0.81 -16.15 -16.86
CA ALA A 89 0.58 -16.52 -17.21
C ALA A 89 1.43 -15.33 -17.67
N ASP A 90 0.83 -14.14 -17.83
CA ASP A 90 1.58 -12.94 -18.22
C ASP A 90 2.35 -12.40 -17.00
N VAL A 91 3.66 -12.58 -17.02
CA VAL A 91 4.54 -12.15 -15.91
C VAL A 91 4.50 -10.63 -15.66
N ASN A 92 4.11 -9.83 -16.64
CA ASN A 92 3.94 -8.37 -16.52
C ASN A 92 2.49 -7.97 -16.17
N GLY A 93 1.59 -8.93 -16.06
CA GLY A 93 0.19 -8.76 -15.68
C GLY A 93 -0.06 -9.04 -14.19
N CYS A 94 -0.95 -9.99 -13.88
CA CYS A 94 -1.35 -10.27 -12.50
C CYS A 94 -0.21 -10.67 -11.57
N PRO A 95 0.80 -11.49 -11.96
CA PRO A 95 1.94 -11.79 -11.10
C PRO A 95 2.72 -10.54 -10.68
N LEU A 96 2.93 -9.59 -11.61
CA LEU A 96 3.61 -8.34 -11.30
C LEU A 96 2.78 -7.47 -10.35
N ALA A 97 1.48 -7.33 -10.62
CA ALA A 97 0.58 -6.58 -9.74
C ALA A 97 0.55 -7.18 -8.32
N THR A 98 0.49 -8.51 -8.20
CA THR A 98 0.55 -9.22 -6.92
C THR A 98 1.89 -8.98 -6.20
N ALA A 99 3.02 -9.01 -6.91
CA ALA A 99 4.33 -8.70 -6.34
C ALA A 99 4.41 -7.25 -5.81
N VAL A 100 3.81 -6.29 -6.51
CA VAL A 100 3.68 -4.89 -6.06
C VAL A 100 2.84 -4.82 -4.79
N PHE A 101 1.71 -5.52 -4.73
CA PHE A 101 0.85 -5.57 -3.55
C PHE A 101 1.59 -6.15 -2.34
N HIS A 102 2.32 -7.24 -2.48
CA HIS A 102 3.18 -7.77 -1.41
C HIS A 102 4.19 -6.74 -0.91
N LYS A 103 4.81 -6.00 -1.83
CA LYS A 103 5.76 -4.95 -1.46
C LYS A 103 5.09 -3.80 -0.70
N ILE A 104 3.92 -3.34 -1.16
CA ILE A 104 3.13 -2.31 -0.48
C ILE A 104 2.73 -2.80 0.91
N LYS A 105 2.18 -4.01 1.03
CA LYS A 105 1.83 -4.62 2.32
C LYS A 105 3.02 -4.62 3.27
N ASN A 106 4.18 -5.10 2.83
CA ASN A 106 5.40 -5.15 3.64
C ASN A 106 5.87 -3.77 4.12
N ILE A 107 5.60 -2.70 3.36
CA ILE A 107 5.91 -1.32 3.77
C ILE A 107 4.89 -0.86 4.82
N LEU A 108 3.60 -1.05 4.56
CA LEU A 108 2.52 -0.62 5.44
C LEU A 108 2.51 -1.37 6.77
N ASP A 109 2.87 -2.65 6.78
CA ASP A 109 2.95 -3.46 8.01
C ASP A 109 4.03 -2.96 8.98
N LYS A 110 5.02 -2.19 8.50
CA LYS A 110 6.02 -1.53 9.34
C LYS A 110 5.49 -0.30 10.07
N ASP A 111 4.37 0.25 9.62
CA ASP A 111 3.64 1.35 10.27
C ASP A 111 2.19 0.93 10.55
N PRO A 112 1.94 0.32 11.71
CA PRO A 112 0.60 -0.16 12.07
C PRO A 112 -0.46 0.95 12.20
N VAL A 113 -0.05 2.21 12.35
CA VAL A 113 -0.97 3.34 12.42
C VAL A 113 -1.57 3.60 11.04
N ILE A 114 -0.75 3.58 10.01
CA ILE A 114 -1.18 3.73 8.62
C ILE A 114 -1.78 2.40 8.12
N GLY A 115 -1.14 1.28 8.40
CA GLY A 115 -1.55 -0.04 7.90
C GLY A 115 -3.00 -0.38 8.25
N LYS A 116 -3.45 -0.07 9.46
CA LYS A 116 -4.84 -0.30 9.89
C LYS A 116 -5.87 0.57 9.16
N GLN A 117 -5.45 1.66 8.53
CA GLN A 117 -6.32 2.53 7.75
C GLN A 117 -6.42 2.10 6.29
N VAL A 118 -5.65 1.08 5.87
CA VAL A 118 -5.60 0.58 4.51
C VAL A 118 -6.23 -0.82 4.45
N SER A 119 -7.05 -1.06 3.44
CA SER A 119 -7.54 -2.38 3.04
C SER A 119 -7.06 -2.68 1.64
N MET A 120 -6.50 -3.85 1.43
CA MET A 120 -6.07 -4.32 0.13
C MET A 120 -7.07 -5.36 -0.36
N ILE A 121 -7.42 -5.30 -1.64
CA ILE A 121 -8.42 -6.19 -2.25
C ILE A 121 -7.87 -6.69 -3.57
N SER A 122 -7.83 -8.01 -3.75
CA SER A 122 -7.66 -8.67 -5.03
C SER A 122 -8.97 -9.31 -5.43
N LEU A 123 -9.61 -8.77 -6.48
CA LEU A 123 -10.88 -9.26 -7.00
C LEU A 123 -10.62 -9.99 -8.31
N SER A 124 -11.02 -11.26 -8.35
CA SER A 124 -10.99 -12.03 -9.60
C SER A 124 -12.08 -11.58 -10.55
N PHE A 125 -11.72 -11.49 -11.83
CA PHE A 125 -12.66 -11.32 -12.94
C PHE A 125 -12.87 -12.60 -13.77
N ASP A 126 -12.41 -13.75 -13.25
CA ASP A 126 -12.61 -15.08 -13.83
C ASP A 126 -13.32 -16.02 -12.84
N PRO A 127 -14.57 -15.74 -12.45
CA PRO A 127 -15.29 -16.51 -11.42
C PRO A 127 -15.55 -17.97 -11.82
N GLU A 128 -15.43 -18.32 -13.10
CA GLU A 128 -15.58 -19.70 -13.56
C GLU A 128 -14.42 -20.59 -13.12
N ASN A 129 -13.21 -20.02 -13.01
CA ASN A 129 -12.00 -20.73 -12.60
C ASN A 129 -11.56 -20.35 -11.17
N ASP A 130 -11.88 -19.14 -10.72
CA ASP A 130 -11.47 -18.61 -9.43
C ASP A 130 -12.58 -18.73 -8.37
N SER A 131 -12.85 -19.98 -7.96
CA SER A 131 -13.76 -20.24 -6.84
C SER A 131 -13.23 -19.62 -5.52
N PRO A 132 -14.08 -19.49 -4.48
CA PRO A 132 -13.62 -19.04 -3.15
C PRO A 132 -12.43 -19.83 -2.61
N ASP A 133 -12.41 -21.16 -2.82
CA ASP A 133 -11.29 -22.00 -2.39
C ASP A 133 -9.99 -21.68 -3.14
N VAL A 134 -10.07 -21.39 -4.44
CA VAL A 134 -8.93 -20.96 -5.24
C VAL A 134 -8.43 -19.60 -4.75
N MET A 135 -9.33 -18.65 -4.48
CA MET A 135 -8.97 -17.34 -3.96
C MET A 135 -8.37 -17.42 -2.56
N LYS A 136 -8.86 -18.34 -1.72
CA LYS A 136 -8.27 -18.64 -0.40
C LYS A 136 -6.84 -19.16 -0.52
N LEU A 137 -6.61 -20.09 -1.43
CA LEU A 137 -5.27 -20.65 -1.68
C LEU A 137 -4.33 -19.58 -2.27
N TYR A 138 -4.83 -18.73 -3.16
CA TYR A 138 -4.06 -17.63 -3.74
C TYR A 138 -3.62 -16.60 -2.68
N GLY A 139 -4.45 -16.36 -1.69
CA GLY A 139 -4.19 -15.46 -0.56
C GLY A 139 -3.40 -16.08 0.58
N ASP A 140 -3.03 -17.36 0.50
CA ASP A 140 -2.33 -18.04 1.59
C ASP A 140 -1.05 -17.31 2.00
N GLY A 141 -0.85 -17.16 3.32
CA GLY A 141 0.31 -16.48 3.90
C GLY A 141 0.21 -14.94 3.90
N THR A 142 -0.90 -14.33 3.45
CA THR A 142 -1.07 -12.87 3.48
C THR A 142 -1.77 -12.33 4.74
N ASP A 143 -2.30 -13.20 5.59
CA ASP A 143 -3.14 -12.87 6.75
C ASP A 143 -2.37 -12.24 7.93
N SER A 144 -1.04 -12.20 7.85
CA SER A 144 -0.20 -11.61 8.90
C SER A 144 0.01 -10.12 8.71
N GLY A 145 0.17 -9.38 9.81
CA GLY A 145 0.50 -7.96 9.80
C GLY A 145 -0.67 -7.05 10.16
N SER A 146 -0.52 -5.75 9.88
CA SER A 146 -1.51 -4.72 10.23
C SER A 146 -2.49 -4.42 9.09
N VAL A 147 -2.12 -4.74 7.86
CA VAL A 147 -2.90 -4.51 6.65
C VAL A 147 -3.75 -5.72 6.34
N ASP A 148 -5.06 -5.50 6.23
CA ASP A 148 -5.99 -6.52 5.79
C ASP A 148 -5.97 -6.63 4.25
N TRP A 149 -5.68 -7.82 3.74
CA TRP A 149 -5.68 -8.09 2.30
C TRP A 149 -6.67 -9.21 1.98
N LYS A 150 -7.76 -8.84 1.31
CA LYS A 150 -8.86 -9.74 0.97
C LYS A 150 -8.75 -10.22 -0.47
N PHE A 151 -9.08 -11.49 -0.65
CA PHE A 151 -9.17 -12.14 -1.96
C PHE A 151 -10.62 -12.49 -2.23
N LEU A 152 -11.16 -11.97 -3.32
CA LEU A 152 -12.58 -12.00 -3.62
C LEU A 152 -12.81 -12.58 -5.02
N THR A 153 -13.97 -13.17 -5.19
CA THR A 153 -14.52 -13.56 -6.50
C THR A 153 -15.98 -13.11 -6.61
N THR A 154 -16.67 -13.46 -7.68
CA THR A 154 -18.09 -13.18 -7.89
C THR A 154 -18.83 -14.48 -8.22
N ASN A 155 -20.17 -14.45 -8.24
CA ASN A 155 -20.97 -15.61 -8.65
C ASN A 155 -20.94 -15.84 -10.17
N SER A 156 -20.70 -14.78 -10.93
CA SER A 156 -20.69 -14.84 -12.39
C SER A 156 -19.94 -13.65 -12.98
N VAL A 157 -19.52 -13.77 -14.24
CA VAL A 157 -18.95 -12.65 -15.00
C VAL A 157 -19.89 -11.45 -15.07
N LYS A 158 -21.20 -11.70 -15.06
CA LYS A 158 -22.22 -10.64 -15.11
C LYS A 158 -22.22 -9.75 -13.85
N ASP A 159 -21.74 -10.25 -12.72
CA ASP A 159 -21.66 -9.47 -11.47
C ASP A 159 -20.48 -8.50 -11.48
N LEU A 160 -19.63 -8.55 -12.53
CA LEU A 160 -18.49 -7.65 -12.73
C LEU A 160 -18.84 -6.39 -13.53
N ASP A 161 -20.02 -6.34 -14.17
CA ASP A 161 -20.54 -5.22 -14.96
C ASP A 161 -21.28 -4.19 -14.07
#